data_a51b79688e75a4d7ff21256790a6377c
#
_entry.id   a51b79688e75a4d7ff21256790a6377c
#
_cell.length_a   1.000
_cell.length_b   1.000
_cell.length_c   1.000
_cell.angle_alpha   90.00
_cell.angle_beta   90.00
_cell.angle_gamma   90.00
#
_symmetry.space_group_name_H-M   'P 1'
#
loop_
_entity.id
_entity.type
_entity.pdbx_description
1 polymer ?
#
loop_
_entity_poly.entity_id
_entity_poly.type
_entity_poly.pdbx_seq_one_letter_code
_entity_poly.pdbx_strand_id
1 'polypeptide(L)'
;MLTVKTPDEALEVIRGSFCCIAGEENVPLDQAAGRVLCKDIYASEYVPGFDRSTVDGYAVRAADTFGCTDAIPAILEKQAGIEMGSGAEPLRPGCCAPIPTGGALPEGADAAVMQELAEDYGDGTVGITKPAAPGMNIIYRGDDVYPGKPVLKRGKVLSARHIGALAAMGMCEVPVYERIRVGIISTGDELVEVEKTPAAGQIRDVNTAMLAALCREMGCDTVEYGIVRDEEKLIGSMLDRALNECHMVLMSGGSSVGEKDAACRIMAARGEILFHGIAMKPGKPTILCKSGKKPVIGLPGHPGAAFLVSRLLLPQLLCSIGGREVRQYSVQARLAEPVSANHGRAQYTAVKLMDNGENVVAVPARGQSGLITNLAYSDGFFCIPRDTEGAAAGETVQVYLYDN
;
A
#
# COMPACT_ATOMS: atom_id res chain seq x y z
N MET A 1 14.46 16.84 31.66
CA MET A 1 13.71 15.63 32.06
C MET A 1 13.32 14.89 30.79
N LEU A 2 13.60 13.58 30.65
CA LEU A 2 13.23 12.81 29.46
C LEU A 2 11.71 12.72 29.36
N THR A 3 11.12 13.24 28.27
CA THR A 3 9.68 13.15 28.02
C THR A 3 9.40 11.83 27.29
N VAL A 4 9.36 10.73 28.05
CA VAL A 4 9.10 9.40 27.52
C VAL A 4 7.62 9.27 27.22
N LYS A 5 7.28 8.87 25.97
CA LYS A 5 5.93 8.61 25.49
C LYS A 5 5.68 7.12 25.35
N THR A 6 4.44 6.67 25.51
CA THR A 6 4.05 5.34 25.04
C THR A 6 4.05 5.31 23.50
N PRO A 7 4.06 4.14 22.85
CA PRO A 7 3.93 4.05 21.38
C PRO A 7 2.70 4.79 20.86
N ASP A 8 1.55 4.63 21.49
CA ASP A 8 0.29 5.28 21.07
C ASP A 8 0.36 6.79 21.23
N GLU A 9 0.85 7.30 22.38
CA GLU A 9 1.08 8.73 22.59
C GLU A 9 2.07 9.31 21.57
N ALA A 10 3.10 8.57 21.17
CA ALA A 10 4.05 9.00 20.15
C ALA A 10 3.35 9.16 18.78
N LEU A 11 2.49 8.21 18.39
CA LEU A 11 1.68 8.31 17.18
C LEU A 11 0.68 9.46 17.23
N GLU A 12 0.07 9.75 18.39
CA GLU A 12 -0.81 10.90 18.57
C GLU A 12 -0.05 12.22 18.43
N VAL A 13 1.14 12.32 19.04
CA VAL A 13 2.01 13.49 18.88
C VAL A 13 2.34 13.73 17.41
N ILE A 14 2.66 12.68 16.66
CA ILE A 14 2.91 12.80 15.21
C ILE A 14 1.69 13.34 14.49
N ARG A 15 0.51 12.78 14.73
CA ARG A 15 -0.76 13.22 14.08
C ARG A 15 -1.09 14.69 14.38
N GLY A 16 -0.85 15.13 15.60
CA GLY A 16 -1.14 16.52 16.01
C GLY A 16 -0.07 17.54 15.63
N SER A 17 1.18 17.11 15.34
CA SER A 17 2.30 18.02 15.14
C SER A 17 2.66 18.28 13.68
N PHE A 18 2.30 17.38 12.77
CA PHE A 18 2.70 17.46 11.36
C PHE A 18 1.48 17.54 10.44
N CYS A 19 1.65 18.21 9.31
CA CYS A 19 0.68 18.31 8.22
C CYS A 19 1.36 18.02 6.89
N CYS A 20 0.57 17.80 5.85
CA CYS A 20 1.09 17.53 4.50
C CYS A 20 1.97 18.69 4.02
N ILE A 21 3.19 18.34 3.62
CA ILE A 21 4.20 19.24 3.06
C ILE A 21 4.65 18.82 1.66
N ALA A 22 4.18 17.66 1.17
CA ALA A 22 4.42 17.21 -0.19
C ALA A 22 3.76 18.16 -1.19
N GLY A 23 4.48 18.53 -2.23
CA GLY A 23 3.94 19.23 -3.40
C GLY A 23 2.95 18.35 -4.17
N GLU A 24 2.21 18.96 -5.09
CA GLU A 24 1.31 18.25 -6.00
C GLU A 24 1.88 18.31 -7.42
N GLU A 25 1.82 17.20 -8.14
CA GLU A 25 2.25 17.09 -9.55
C GLU A 25 1.30 16.18 -10.34
N ASN A 26 1.32 16.32 -11.67
CA ASN A 26 0.69 15.36 -12.56
C ASN A 26 1.75 14.45 -13.14
N VAL A 27 1.49 13.14 -13.14
CA VAL A 27 2.40 12.16 -13.73
C VAL A 27 1.66 11.34 -14.80
N PRO A 28 2.36 10.89 -15.85
CA PRO A 28 1.79 9.94 -16.80
C PRO A 28 1.26 8.69 -16.08
N LEU A 29 0.19 8.10 -16.63
CA LEU A 29 -0.48 6.93 -16.02
C LEU A 29 0.47 5.76 -15.77
N ASP A 30 1.41 5.50 -16.68
CA ASP A 30 2.42 4.44 -16.57
C ASP A 30 3.44 4.66 -15.43
N GLN A 31 3.57 5.90 -14.94
CA GLN A 31 4.42 6.28 -13.81
C GLN A 31 3.65 6.46 -12.49
N ALA A 32 2.33 6.27 -12.54
CA ALA A 32 1.46 6.53 -11.39
C ALA A 32 1.43 5.39 -10.36
N ALA A 33 1.87 4.18 -10.71
CA ALA A 33 1.93 3.06 -9.77
C ALA A 33 2.85 3.36 -8.58
N GLY A 34 2.38 3.08 -7.35
CA GLY A 34 3.09 3.39 -6.09
C GLY A 34 3.04 4.86 -5.67
N ARG A 35 2.46 5.76 -6.49
CA ARG A 35 2.26 7.17 -6.13
C ARG A 35 1.00 7.34 -5.26
N VAL A 36 0.91 8.47 -4.59
CA VAL A 36 -0.20 8.82 -3.68
C VAL A 36 -1.09 9.86 -4.35
N LEU A 37 -2.39 9.58 -4.51
CA LEU A 37 -3.33 10.55 -5.07
C LEU A 37 -3.43 11.82 -4.21
N CYS A 38 -3.31 12.99 -4.83
CA CYS A 38 -3.47 14.28 -4.16
C CYS A 38 -4.89 14.85 -4.23
N LYS A 39 -5.76 14.27 -5.07
CA LYS A 39 -7.17 14.66 -5.25
C LYS A 39 -8.07 13.45 -5.37
N ASP A 40 -9.36 13.63 -5.06
CA ASP A 40 -10.38 12.63 -5.36
C ASP A 40 -10.55 12.50 -6.88
N ILE A 41 -10.72 11.28 -7.37
CA ILE A 41 -10.96 11.00 -8.78
C ILE A 41 -12.43 10.63 -8.96
N TYR A 42 -13.06 11.32 -9.88
CA TYR A 42 -14.45 11.08 -10.32
C TYR A 42 -14.42 10.65 -11.77
N ALA A 43 -15.32 9.74 -12.12
CA ALA A 43 -15.49 9.34 -13.51
C ALA A 43 -15.97 10.53 -14.36
N SER A 44 -15.36 10.71 -15.54
CA SER A 44 -15.77 11.69 -16.55
C SER A 44 -16.61 11.08 -17.65
N GLU A 45 -16.57 9.75 -17.78
CA GLU A 45 -17.20 8.98 -18.85
C GLU A 45 -17.99 7.80 -18.29
N TYR A 46 -18.79 7.19 -19.14
CA TYR A 46 -19.46 5.92 -18.85
C TYR A 46 -18.51 4.74 -19.11
N VAL A 47 -18.46 3.78 -18.19
CA VAL A 47 -17.77 2.52 -18.41
C VAL A 47 -18.74 1.37 -18.10
N PRO A 48 -19.02 0.50 -19.08
CA PRO A 48 -18.65 0.65 -20.49
C PRO A 48 -19.36 1.83 -21.15
N GLY A 49 -18.84 2.28 -22.28
CA GLY A 49 -19.40 3.40 -23.07
C GLY A 49 -20.68 3.07 -23.85
N PHE A 50 -21.05 1.77 -23.95
CA PHE A 50 -22.21 1.26 -24.68
C PHE A 50 -22.71 -0.06 -24.05
N ASP A 51 -23.94 -0.45 -24.36
CA ASP A 51 -24.49 -1.73 -23.94
C ASP A 51 -23.82 -2.86 -24.72
N ARG A 52 -23.41 -3.94 -24.02
CA ARG A 52 -22.63 -5.03 -24.62
C ARG A 52 -23.05 -6.40 -24.13
N SER A 53 -22.87 -7.42 -24.98
CA SER A 53 -23.07 -8.82 -24.61
C SER A 53 -22.00 -9.33 -23.67
N THR A 54 -22.38 -10.19 -22.71
CA THR A 54 -21.47 -10.95 -21.86
C THR A 54 -21.17 -12.35 -22.38
N VAL A 55 -21.80 -12.75 -23.47
CA VAL A 55 -21.72 -14.09 -24.06
C VAL A 55 -21.54 -14.05 -25.56
N ASP A 56 -20.99 -15.11 -26.13
CA ASP A 56 -21.05 -15.40 -27.55
C ASP A 56 -22.40 -16.00 -27.85
N GLY A 57 -23.08 -15.48 -28.89
CA GLY A 57 -24.43 -15.94 -29.23
C GLY A 57 -25.17 -15.00 -30.15
N TYR A 58 -26.42 -14.69 -29.84
CA TYR A 58 -27.31 -13.91 -30.66
C TYR A 58 -27.98 -12.78 -29.89
N ALA A 59 -27.84 -11.55 -30.35
CA ALA A 59 -28.63 -10.43 -29.86
C ALA A 59 -30.08 -10.61 -30.37
N VAL A 60 -31.03 -10.47 -29.45
CA VAL A 60 -32.46 -10.68 -29.72
C VAL A 60 -33.30 -9.63 -29.02
N ARG A 61 -34.56 -9.49 -29.48
CA ARG A 61 -35.62 -8.91 -28.67
C ARG A 61 -36.19 -10.01 -27.79
N ALA A 62 -36.14 -9.89 -26.49
CA ALA A 62 -36.63 -10.89 -25.56
C ALA A 62 -38.04 -11.33 -25.83
N ALA A 63 -38.91 -10.35 -26.22
CA ALA A 63 -40.31 -10.61 -26.57
C ALA A 63 -40.49 -11.59 -27.75
N ASP A 64 -39.55 -11.64 -28.68
CA ASP A 64 -39.61 -12.53 -29.83
C ASP A 64 -39.26 -13.98 -29.50
N THR A 65 -38.75 -14.23 -28.25
CA THR A 65 -38.41 -15.56 -27.75
C THR A 65 -39.40 -16.13 -26.74
N PHE A 66 -40.43 -15.36 -26.36
CA PHE A 66 -41.38 -15.79 -25.34
C PHE A 66 -42.18 -17.02 -25.77
N GLY A 67 -42.27 -18.00 -24.86
CA GLY A 67 -42.98 -19.24 -25.08
C GLY A 67 -42.22 -20.30 -25.87
N CYS A 68 -41.00 -20.03 -26.33
CA CYS A 68 -40.17 -21.05 -26.98
C CYS A 68 -39.71 -22.12 -25.97
N THR A 69 -39.47 -23.30 -26.51
CA THR A 69 -38.93 -24.48 -25.78
C THR A 69 -38.00 -25.25 -26.71
N ASP A 70 -37.25 -26.24 -26.19
CA ASP A 70 -36.43 -27.12 -27.02
C ASP A 70 -37.28 -27.85 -28.14
N ALA A 71 -38.55 -28.16 -27.84
CA ALA A 71 -39.43 -28.79 -28.81
C ALA A 71 -40.13 -27.81 -29.80
N ILE A 72 -40.28 -26.57 -29.41
CA ILE A 72 -40.88 -25.49 -30.18
C ILE A 72 -40.00 -24.25 -30.09
N PRO A 73 -38.88 -24.20 -30.85
CA PRO A 73 -38.00 -23.04 -30.84
C PRO A 73 -38.66 -21.79 -31.48
N ALA A 74 -38.23 -20.63 -31.01
CA ALA A 74 -38.57 -19.37 -31.69
C ALA A 74 -37.68 -19.23 -32.93
N ILE A 75 -38.25 -19.19 -34.11
CA ILE A 75 -37.50 -19.06 -35.36
C ILE A 75 -37.38 -17.58 -35.70
N LEU A 76 -36.13 -17.10 -35.73
CA LEU A 76 -35.79 -15.70 -36.01
C LEU A 76 -34.96 -15.61 -37.28
N GLU A 77 -35.19 -14.53 -38.06
CA GLU A 77 -34.40 -14.22 -39.25
C GLU A 77 -33.00 -13.72 -38.83
N LYS A 78 -31.95 -14.28 -39.41
CA LYS A 78 -30.57 -13.93 -39.12
C LYS A 78 -30.15 -12.66 -39.85
N GLN A 79 -29.88 -11.57 -39.13
CA GLN A 79 -29.24 -10.36 -39.68
C GLN A 79 -27.71 -10.50 -39.71
N ALA A 80 -27.05 -9.50 -40.26
CA ALA A 80 -25.60 -9.42 -40.25
C ALA A 80 -25.03 -9.51 -38.84
N GLY A 81 -23.92 -10.26 -38.68
CA GLY A 81 -23.24 -10.39 -37.41
C GLY A 81 -22.57 -9.09 -36.95
N ILE A 82 -22.45 -8.94 -35.67
CA ILE A 82 -21.84 -7.76 -35.06
C ILE A 82 -20.32 -7.98 -34.97
N GLU A 83 -19.56 -7.07 -35.56
CA GLU A 83 -18.10 -7.07 -35.52
C GLU A 83 -17.59 -6.28 -34.30
N MET A 84 -16.52 -6.79 -33.66
CA MET A 84 -15.87 -6.09 -32.55
C MET A 84 -15.29 -4.75 -33.01
N GLY A 85 -15.56 -3.69 -32.23
CA GLY A 85 -15.08 -2.35 -32.53
C GLY A 85 -15.90 -1.59 -33.57
N SER A 86 -17.00 -2.18 -34.06
CA SER A 86 -17.93 -1.57 -35.02
C SER A 86 -19.27 -1.29 -34.37
N GLY A 87 -20.00 -0.31 -34.91
CA GLY A 87 -21.44 -0.12 -34.60
C GLY A 87 -22.26 -1.24 -35.22
N ALA A 88 -23.37 -1.59 -34.59
CA ALA A 88 -24.30 -2.58 -35.08
C ALA A 88 -25.49 -1.89 -35.81
N GLU A 89 -26.00 -2.49 -36.89
CA GLU A 89 -27.26 -2.07 -37.47
C GLU A 89 -28.44 -2.34 -36.50
N PRO A 90 -29.48 -1.52 -36.49
CA PRO A 90 -30.65 -1.77 -35.64
C PRO A 90 -31.27 -3.15 -35.90
N LEU A 91 -31.64 -3.85 -34.83
CA LEU A 91 -32.27 -5.15 -34.89
C LEU A 91 -33.74 -5.01 -35.22
N ARG A 92 -34.20 -5.63 -36.34
CA ARG A 92 -35.61 -5.65 -36.74
C ARG A 92 -36.43 -6.62 -35.87
N PRO A 93 -37.71 -6.40 -35.66
CA PRO A 93 -38.62 -7.36 -35.04
C PRO A 93 -38.59 -8.72 -35.75
N GLY A 94 -38.59 -9.81 -35.00
CA GLY A 94 -38.52 -11.18 -35.53
C GLY A 94 -37.14 -11.58 -36.06
N CYS A 95 -36.09 -10.78 -35.79
CA CYS A 95 -34.75 -11.05 -36.24
C CYS A 95 -33.82 -11.30 -35.04
N CYS A 96 -32.67 -11.93 -35.30
CA CYS A 96 -31.53 -12.04 -34.40
C CYS A 96 -30.24 -11.65 -35.14
N ALA A 97 -29.21 -11.24 -34.38
CA ALA A 97 -27.88 -10.93 -34.92
C ALA A 97 -26.80 -11.67 -34.15
N PRO A 98 -25.89 -12.44 -34.80
CA PRO A 98 -24.73 -13.00 -34.15
C PRO A 98 -23.94 -11.92 -33.42
N ILE A 99 -23.66 -12.14 -32.13
CA ILE A 99 -22.97 -11.18 -31.30
C ILE A 99 -21.86 -11.88 -30.52
N PRO A 100 -20.60 -11.43 -30.59
CA PRO A 100 -19.52 -11.95 -29.77
C PRO A 100 -19.57 -11.35 -28.35
N THR A 101 -18.93 -12.01 -27.40
CA THR A 101 -18.69 -11.48 -26.06
C THR A 101 -18.02 -10.10 -26.15
N GLY A 102 -18.58 -9.09 -25.50
CA GLY A 102 -18.11 -7.70 -25.57
C GLY A 102 -18.62 -6.92 -26.78
N GLY A 103 -19.36 -7.56 -27.71
CA GLY A 103 -19.98 -6.91 -28.89
C GLY A 103 -21.02 -5.88 -28.46
N ALA A 104 -21.11 -4.79 -29.22
CA ALA A 104 -22.11 -3.73 -29.00
C ALA A 104 -23.52 -4.26 -29.28
N LEU A 105 -24.44 -4.08 -28.31
CA LEU A 105 -25.83 -4.47 -28.48
C LEU A 105 -26.49 -3.56 -29.53
N PRO A 106 -27.10 -4.11 -30.58
CA PRO A 106 -27.79 -3.29 -31.59
C PRO A 106 -29.03 -2.61 -30.99
N GLU A 107 -29.33 -1.43 -31.50
CA GLU A 107 -30.58 -0.76 -31.15
C GLU A 107 -31.78 -1.67 -31.49
N GLY A 108 -32.73 -1.80 -30.55
CA GLY A 108 -33.88 -2.69 -30.68
C GLY A 108 -33.67 -4.08 -30.07
N ALA A 109 -32.45 -4.52 -29.78
CA ALA A 109 -32.18 -5.70 -28.97
C ALA A 109 -32.21 -5.33 -27.49
N ASP A 110 -32.68 -6.24 -26.64
CA ASP A 110 -32.72 -6.09 -25.19
C ASP A 110 -32.24 -7.34 -24.42
N ALA A 111 -31.76 -8.37 -25.16
CA ALA A 111 -31.17 -9.57 -24.58
C ALA A 111 -30.10 -10.17 -25.52
N ALA A 112 -29.19 -10.99 -24.96
CA ALA A 112 -28.30 -11.85 -25.71
C ALA A 112 -28.51 -13.31 -25.27
N VAL A 113 -28.79 -14.18 -26.24
CA VAL A 113 -28.94 -15.62 -26.04
C VAL A 113 -27.61 -16.30 -26.33
N MET A 114 -27.16 -17.18 -25.42
CA MET A 114 -25.91 -17.95 -25.61
C MET A 114 -26.06 -18.85 -26.88
N GLN A 115 -24.96 -19.04 -27.61
CA GLN A 115 -24.97 -19.87 -28.82
C GLN A 115 -25.42 -21.33 -28.56
N GLU A 116 -25.18 -21.85 -27.33
CA GLU A 116 -25.59 -23.19 -26.93
C GLU A 116 -27.10 -23.35 -26.79
N LEU A 117 -27.84 -22.25 -26.75
CA LEU A 117 -29.30 -22.18 -26.70
C LEU A 117 -29.92 -21.76 -28.04
N ALA A 118 -29.13 -21.77 -29.11
CA ALA A 118 -29.52 -21.38 -30.46
C ALA A 118 -29.06 -22.43 -31.46
N GLU A 119 -29.86 -22.69 -32.49
CA GLU A 119 -29.56 -23.58 -33.59
C GLU A 119 -29.63 -22.79 -34.91
N ASP A 120 -28.52 -22.65 -35.62
CA ASP A 120 -28.45 -22.02 -36.93
C ASP A 120 -28.78 -23.05 -38.01
N TYR A 121 -29.90 -22.86 -38.71
CA TYR A 121 -30.37 -23.82 -39.71
C TYR A 121 -29.66 -23.68 -41.05
N GLY A 122 -28.81 -22.65 -41.23
CA GLY A 122 -28.04 -22.47 -42.46
C GLY A 122 -28.87 -21.93 -43.66
N ASP A 123 -30.14 -21.70 -43.48
CA ASP A 123 -31.08 -21.14 -44.48
C ASP A 123 -31.36 -19.64 -44.27
N GLY A 124 -30.65 -18.99 -43.38
CA GLY A 124 -30.84 -17.60 -42.96
C GLY A 124 -31.74 -17.44 -41.73
N THR A 125 -32.09 -18.56 -41.07
CA THR A 125 -32.87 -18.53 -39.82
C THR A 125 -32.13 -19.19 -38.66
N VAL A 126 -32.50 -18.81 -37.45
CA VAL A 126 -31.95 -19.34 -36.20
C VAL A 126 -33.09 -19.69 -35.25
N GLY A 127 -33.07 -20.90 -34.72
CA GLY A 127 -34.01 -21.35 -33.70
C GLY A 127 -33.47 -21.06 -32.28
N ILE A 128 -34.21 -20.30 -31.49
CA ILE A 128 -33.92 -20.06 -30.08
C ILE A 128 -34.71 -21.04 -29.24
N THR A 129 -34.04 -21.85 -28.44
CA THR A 129 -34.64 -22.98 -27.67
C THR A 129 -35.08 -22.61 -26.29
N LYS A 130 -34.60 -21.49 -25.71
CA LYS A 130 -34.99 -20.98 -24.39
C LYS A 130 -35.35 -19.50 -24.43
N PRO A 131 -36.46 -19.10 -23.76
CA PRO A 131 -36.84 -17.70 -23.72
C PRO A 131 -35.83 -16.83 -23.03
N ALA A 132 -35.53 -15.67 -23.56
CA ALA A 132 -34.71 -14.66 -22.95
C ALA A 132 -35.56 -13.69 -22.13
N ALA A 133 -35.05 -13.25 -21.02
CA ALA A 133 -35.60 -12.11 -20.29
C ALA A 133 -34.92 -10.81 -20.75
N PRO A 134 -35.63 -9.65 -20.77
CA PRO A 134 -34.97 -8.35 -20.98
C PRO A 134 -33.79 -8.15 -20.03
N GLY A 135 -32.65 -7.74 -20.54
CA GLY A 135 -31.41 -7.56 -19.81
C GLY A 135 -30.57 -8.83 -19.67
N MET A 136 -31.05 -9.98 -20.17
CA MET A 136 -30.28 -11.22 -20.05
C MET A 136 -28.96 -11.14 -20.81
N ASN A 137 -27.85 -11.45 -20.13
CA ASN A 137 -26.49 -11.44 -20.66
C ASN A 137 -26.04 -10.08 -21.24
N ILE A 138 -26.51 -8.98 -20.67
CA ILE A 138 -26.14 -7.63 -21.06
C ILE A 138 -25.46 -6.92 -19.90
N ILE A 139 -24.36 -6.21 -20.20
CA ILE A 139 -23.82 -5.14 -19.34
C ILE A 139 -24.24 -3.82 -20.01
N TYR A 140 -24.96 -3.01 -19.25
CA TYR A 140 -25.44 -1.73 -19.75
C TYR A 140 -24.35 -0.66 -19.69
N ARG A 141 -24.50 0.35 -20.54
CA ARG A 141 -23.67 1.56 -20.52
C ARG A 141 -23.65 2.17 -19.11
N GLY A 142 -22.46 2.29 -18.53
CA GLY A 142 -22.27 2.92 -17.23
C GLY A 142 -22.56 2.03 -16.01
N ASP A 143 -22.79 0.73 -16.19
CA ASP A 143 -23.02 -0.20 -15.09
C ASP A 143 -21.83 -0.23 -14.10
N ASP A 144 -20.60 -0.05 -14.56
CA ASP A 144 -19.43 0.05 -13.69
C ASP A 144 -19.30 1.46 -13.15
N VAL A 145 -19.10 2.46 -14.01
CA VAL A 145 -19.02 3.87 -13.61
C VAL A 145 -19.75 4.79 -14.60
N TYR A 146 -20.31 5.88 -14.08
CA TYR A 146 -20.97 6.93 -14.83
C TYR A 146 -20.39 8.31 -14.44
N PRO A 147 -20.53 9.35 -15.27
CA PRO A 147 -19.99 10.67 -14.98
C PRO A 147 -20.42 11.20 -13.60
N GLY A 148 -19.41 11.63 -12.81
CA GLY A 148 -19.59 12.12 -11.44
C GLY A 148 -19.53 11.05 -10.34
N LYS A 149 -19.50 9.74 -10.69
CA LYS A 149 -19.30 8.69 -9.67
C LYS A 149 -17.88 8.78 -9.09
N PRO A 150 -17.72 8.79 -7.73
CA PRO A 150 -16.42 8.76 -7.10
C PRO A 150 -15.77 7.38 -7.30
N VAL A 151 -14.51 7.37 -7.77
CA VAL A 151 -13.77 6.13 -8.10
C VAL A 151 -12.63 5.91 -7.12
N LEU A 152 -11.77 6.89 -6.91
CA LEU A 152 -10.64 6.82 -5.99
C LEU A 152 -10.60 8.07 -5.12
N LYS A 153 -10.22 7.88 -3.85
CA LYS A 153 -10.10 8.99 -2.89
C LYS A 153 -8.65 9.47 -2.79
N ARG A 154 -8.50 10.75 -2.50
CA ARG A 154 -7.23 11.36 -2.07
C ARG A 154 -6.55 10.51 -0.99
N GLY A 155 -5.22 10.46 -1.03
CA GLY A 155 -4.41 9.69 -0.07
C GLY A 155 -4.22 8.22 -0.43
N LYS A 156 -4.94 7.73 -1.46
CA LYS A 156 -4.80 6.36 -1.94
C LYS A 156 -3.43 6.15 -2.59
N VAL A 157 -2.71 5.11 -2.13
CA VAL A 157 -1.54 4.60 -2.85
C VAL A 157 -2.01 3.77 -4.03
N LEU A 158 -1.59 4.14 -5.24
CA LEU A 158 -2.01 3.53 -6.48
C LEU A 158 -1.35 2.16 -6.69
N SER A 159 -2.15 1.14 -6.93
CA SER A 159 -1.71 -0.21 -7.31
C SER A 159 -2.17 -0.54 -8.72
N ALA A 160 -1.72 -1.67 -9.28
CA ALA A 160 -2.07 -2.11 -10.64
C ALA A 160 -3.59 -2.06 -10.92
N ARG A 161 -4.44 -2.49 -9.97
CA ARG A 161 -5.91 -2.43 -10.13
C ARG A 161 -6.44 -0.99 -10.24
N HIS A 162 -5.81 -0.03 -9.54
CA HIS A 162 -6.19 1.38 -9.64
C HIS A 162 -5.77 1.97 -10.99
N ILE A 163 -4.59 1.58 -11.50
CA ILE A 163 -4.13 1.98 -12.83
C ILE A 163 -5.10 1.46 -13.90
N GLY A 164 -5.55 0.19 -13.79
CA GLY A 164 -6.56 -0.36 -14.69
C GLY A 164 -7.88 0.43 -14.68
N ALA A 165 -8.38 0.81 -13.50
CA ALA A 165 -9.59 1.62 -13.38
C ALA A 165 -9.42 3.03 -13.98
N LEU A 166 -8.26 3.68 -13.78
CA LEU A 166 -7.95 4.99 -14.37
C LEU A 166 -7.84 4.90 -15.90
N ALA A 167 -7.20 3.84 -16.40
CA ALA A 167 -7.11 3.58 -17.84
C ALA A 167 -8.47 3.38 -18.49
N ALA A 168 -9.39 2.63 -17.83
CA ALA A 168 -10.74 2.40 -18.34
C ALA A 168 -11.56 3.70 -18.48
N MET A 169 -11.19 4.74 -17.70
CA MET A 169 -11.79 6.08 -17.77
C MET A 169 -11.02 7.05 -18.68
N GLY A 170 -10.03 6.58 -19.43
CA GLY A 170 -9.25 7.41 -20.35
C GLY A 170 -8.29 8.40 -19.69
N MET A 171 -7.96 8.24 -18.39
CA MET A 171 -7.01 9.12 -17.71
C MET A 171 -5.58 8.83 -18.16
N CYS A 172 -4.99 9.77 -18.89
CA CYS A 172 -3.58 9.70 -19.32
C CYS A 172 -2.61 10.30 -18.30
N GLU A 173 -3.07 11.28 -17.50
CA GLU A 173 -2.31 11.94 -16.44
C GLU A 173 -3.05 11.82 -15.11
N VAL A 174 -2.29 11.61 -14.04
CA VAL A 174 -2.82 11.34 -12.70
C VAL A 174 -2.28 12.37 -11.71
N PRO A 175 -3.15 13.10 -10.99
CA PRO A 175 -2.73 14.05 -9.96
C PRO A 175 -2.26 13.32 -8.71
N VAL A 176 -1.00 13.49 -8.35
CA VAL A 176 -0.37 12.80 -7.22
C VAL A 176 0.41 13.77 -6.34
N TYR A 177 0.71 13.36 -5.12
CA TYR A 177 1.69 14.04 -4.30
C TYR A 177 3.11 13.74 -4.81
N GLU A 178 4.01 14.72 -4.72
CA GLU A 178 5.45 14.49 -4.87
C GLU A 178 5.92 13.42 -3.88
N ARG A 179 6.95 12.65 -4.27
CA ARG A 179 7.55 11.67 -3.36
C ARG A 179 8.21 12.37 -2.17
N ILE A 180 7.97 11.87 -0.98
CA ILE A 180 8.68 12.33 0.21
C ILE A 180 10.15 11.95 0.08
N ARG A 181 11.03 12.95 0.15
CA ARG A 181 12.48 12.77 0.16
C ARG A 181 12.95 12.66 1.60
N VAL A 182 13.61 11.55 1.94
CA VAL A 182 14.10 11.21 3.28
C VAL A 182 15.62 11.27 3.29
N GLY A 183 16.19 12.14 4.13
CA GLY A 183 17.62 12.18 4.40
C GLY A 183 18.01 11.15 5.46
N ILE A 184 19.10 10.42 5.25
CA ILE A 184 19.59 9.41 6.18
C ILE A 184 21.03 9.76 6.56
N ILE A 185 21.27 9.92 7.86
CA ILE A 185 22.56 10.24 8.44
C ILE A 185 22.91 9.15 9.47
N SER A 186 24.06 8.50 9.32
CA SER A 186 24.64 7.61 10.35
C SER A 186 25.73 8.34 11.11
N THR A 187 25.74 8.18 12.44
CA THR A 187 26.81 8.73 13.30
C THR A 187 27.46 7.63 14.13
N GLY A 188 28.75 7.69 14.30
CA GLY A 188 29.53 6.74 15.09
C GLY A 188 30.97 6.65 14.58
N ASP A 189 31.96 6.84 15.48
CA ASP A 189 33.37 6.71 15.14
C ASP A 189 33.77 5.24 14.89
N GLU A 190 32.96 4.30 15.36
CA GLU A 190 33.11 2.85 15.10
C GLU A 190 32.63 2.41 13.74
N LEU A 191 31.87 3.24 13.03
CA LEU A 191 31.23 2.87 11.77
C LEU A 191 32.21 2.94 10.59
N VAL A 192 32.11 1.97 9.69
CA VAL A 192 32.79 1.97 8.41
C VAL A 192 31.78 1.69 7.29
N GLU A 193 32.10 2.12 6.07
CA GLU A 193 31.32 1.85 4.87
C GLU A 193 31.18 0.34 4.62
N VAL A 194 30.10 -0.08 3.94
CA VAL A 194 29.76 -1.49 3.72
C VAL A 194 30.85 -2.24 2.98
N GLU A 195 31.55 -1.58 2.05
CA GLU A 195 32.62 -2.16 1.21
C GLU A 195 33.92 -2.40 2.00
N LYS A 196 34.11 -1.69 3.10
CA LYS A 196 35.35 -1.80 3.88
C LYS A 196 35.33 -3.04 4.79
N THR A 197 36.48 -3.63 4.98
CA THR A 197 36.68 -4.66 6.00
C THR A 197 36.89 -3.96 7.35
N PRO A 198 36.02 -4.20 8.35
CA PRO A 198 36.17 -3.58 9.67
C PRO A 198 37.46 -4.00 10.37
N ALA A 199 38.19 -3.06 10.97
CA ALA A 199 39.25 -3.36 11.91
C ALA A 199 38.65 -3.73 13.30
N ALA A 200 39.50 -4.12 14.23
CA ALA A 200 39.06 -4.40 15.60
C ALA A 200 38.36 -3.17 16.20
N GLY A 201 37.16 -3.36 16.73
CA GLY A 201 36.35 -2.29 17.30
C GLY A 201 35.49 -1.51 16.25
N GLN A 202 35.63 -1.80 14.99
CA GLN A 202 34.80 -1.21 13.94
C GLN A 202 33.67 -2.15 13.47
N ILE A 203 32.56 -1.56 13.04
CA ILE A 203 31.41 -2.27 12.46
C ILE A 203 30.94 -1.59 11.19
N ARG A 204 30.33 -2.33 10.27
CA ARG A 204 29.73 -1.76 9.07
C ARG A 204 28.46 -0.97 9.38
N ASP A 205 28.26 0.15 8.66
CA ASP A 205 27.00 0.90 8.71
C ASP A 205 25.86 0.11 8.05
N VAL A 206 25.14 -0.65 8.84
CA VAL A 206 23.96 -1.41 8.42
C VAL A 206 22.73 -0.53 8.34
N ASN A 207 22.65 0.49 9.20
CA ASN A 207 21.44 1.28 9.37
C ASN A 207 21.13 2.13 8.13
N THR A 208 22.11 2.77 7.52
CA THR A 208 21.89 3.55 6.30
C THR A 208 21.26 2.71 5.19
N ALA A 209 21.84 1.54 4.88
CA ALA A 209 21.33 0.67 3.82
C ALA A 209 19.92 0.15 4.13
N MET A 210 19.69 -0.31 5.37
CA MET A 210 18.40 -0.85 5.81
C MET A 210 17.30 0.22 5.82
N LEU A 211 17.58 1.40 6.36
CA LEU A 211 16.60 2.50 6.40
C LEU A 211 16.29 3.05 5.02
N ALA A 212 17.29 3.12 4.14
CA ALA A 212 17.09 3.53 2.75
C ALA A 212 16.18 2.54 2.00
N ALA A 213 16.43 1.23 2.15
CA ALA A 213 15.57 0.20 1.58
C ALA A 213 14.13 0.33 2.10
N LEU A 214 13.95 0.40 3.44
CA LEU A 214 12.64 0.55 4.07
C LEU A 214 11.88 1.80 3.58
N CYS A 215 12.57 2.94 3.44
CA CYS A 215 11.93 4.16 2.91
C CYS A 215 11.51 4.00 1.46
N ARG A 216 12.33 3.34 0.61
CA ARG A 216 11.99 3.05 -0.80
C ARG A 216 10.80 2.11 -0.93
N GLU A 217 10.73 1.04 -0.11
CA GLU A 217 9.55 0.16 -0.01
C GLU A 217 8.28 0.94 0.35
N MET A 218 8.41 1.97 1.18
CA MET A 218 7.32 2.88 1.53
C MET A 218 7.06 3.96 0.47
N GLY A 219 7.72 3.91 -0.71
CA GLY A 219 7.50 4.84 -1.82
C GLY A 219 8.16 6.20 -1.66
N CYS A 220 9.19 6.32 -0.81
CA CYS A 220 9.99 7.53 -0.64
C CYS A 220 11.22 7.55 -1.55
N ASP A 221 11.71 8.74 -1.86
CA ASP A 221 13.06 8.94 -2.35
C ASP A 221 14.03 9.09 -1.17
N THR A 222 15.27 8.61 -1.29
CA THR A 222 16.26 8.66 -0.21
C THR A 222 17.50 9.44 -0.64
N VAL A 223 18.06 10.19 0.30
CA VAL A 223 19.38 10.82 0.20
C VAL A 223 20.24 10.32 1.35
N GLU A 224 21.28 9.56 1.01
CA GLU A 224 22.19 8.97 1.99
C GLU A 224 23.39 9.89 2.18
N TYR A 225 23.52 10.47 3.37
CA TYR A 225 24.61 11.40 3.68
C TYR A 225 25.87 10.71 4.20
N GLY A 226 25.78 9.36 4.39
CA GLY A 226 26.89 8.54 4.86
C GLY A 226 27.15 8.68 6.36
N ILE A 227 28.37 8.28 6.75
CA ILE A 227 28.84 8.25 8.11
C ILE A 227 29.43 9.60 8.51
N VAL A 228 28.91 10.18 9.57
CA VAL A 228 29.42 11.43 10.15
C VAL A 228 30.08 11.09 11.49
N ARG A 229 31.28 11.62 11.74
CA ARG A 229 31.97 11.46 13.01
C ARG A 229 31.18 12.09 14.15
N ASP A 230 31.37 11.56 15.36
CA ASP A 230 30.67 12.01 16.56
C ASP A 230 31.11 13.38 17.09
N GLU A 231 31.17 14.37 16.17
CA GLU A 231 31.44 15.78 16.45
C GLU A 231 30.15 16.59 16.26
N GLU A 232 29.68 17.29 17.31
CA GLU A 232 28.44 18.07 17.28
C GLU A 232 28.36 19.05 16.09
N LYS A 233 29.49 19.69 15.73
CA LYS A 233 29.55 20.65 14.61
C LYS A 233 29.34 19.95 13.26
N LEU A 234 29.96 18.79 13.06
CA LEU A 234 29.85 18.03 11.81
C LEU A 234 28.43 17.46 11.66
N ILE A 235 27.90 16.82 12.70
CA ILE A 235 26.53 16.29 12.71
C ILE A 235 25.55 17.45 12.49
N GLY A 236 25.75 18.57 13.16
CA GLY A 236 24.91 19.75 13.01
C GLY A 236 24.89 20.31 11.61
N SER A 237 26.05 20.48 10.97
CA SER A 237 26.12 20.97 9.58
C SER A 237 25.51 19.99 8.58
N MET A 238 25.69 18.69 8.80
CA MET A 238 25.07 17.67 7.95
C MET A 238 23.54 17.66 8.10
N LEU A 239 23.03 17.79 9.34
CA LEU A 239 21.60 17.91 9.58
C LEU A 239 21.01 19.17 8.92
N ASP A 240 21.70 20.31 8.97
CA ASP A 240 21.27 21.54 8.27
C ASP A 240 21.18 21.31 6.75
N ARG A 241 22.17 20.65 6.17
CA ARG A 241 22.18 20.29 4.76
C ARG A 241 21.00 19.37 4.44
N ALA A 242 20.80 18.30 5.22
CA ALA A 242 19.72 17.34 5.01
C ALA A 242 18.33 18.00 5.15
N LEU A 243 18.15 18.90 6.10
CA LEU A 243 16.93 19.69 6.27
C LEU A 243 16.62 20.60 5.09
N ASN A 244 17.66 21.13 4.40
CA ASN A 244 17.44 21.94 3.20
C ASN A 244 17.04 21.09 1.99
N GLU A 245 17.58 19.89 1.85
CA GLU A 245 17.42 19.04 0.67
C GLU A 245 16.23 18.05 0.79
N CYS A 246 15.77 17.72 2.01
CA CYS A 246 14.81 16.64 2.28
C CYS A 246 13.57 17.13 3.02
N HIS A 247 12.50 16.35 2.96
CA HIS A 247 11.24 16.60 3.67
C HIS A 247 11.28 16.04 5.11
N MET A 248 12.10 15.03 5.36
CA MET A 248 12.29 14.36 6.65
C MET A 248 13.73 13.89 6.77
N VAL A 249 14.26 13.80 8.00
CA VAL A 249 15.60 13.29 8.25
C VAL A 249 15.55 12.16 9.31
N LEU A 250 16.22 11.05 9.01
CA LEU A 250 16.50 9.97 9.92
C LEU A 250 17.98 10.04 10.34
N MET A 251 18.25 10.07 11.64
CA MET A 251 19.61 10.02 12.19
C MET A 251 19.74 8.72 12.98
N SER A 252 20.70 7.88 12.66
CA SER A 252 21.01 6.67 13.41
C SER A 252 22.38 6.77 14.07
N GLY A 253 22.52 6.27 15.30
CA GLY A 253 23.77 6.33 16.07
C GLY A 253 23.66 7.19 17.33
N GLY A 254 24.80 7.44 17.99
CA GLY A 254 24.84 8.30 19.17
C GLY A 254 24.11 7.73 20.40
N SER A 255 24.10 6.41 20.58
CA SER A 255 23.33 5.76 21.65
C SER A 255 24.14 5.42 22.93
N SER A 256 25.38 5.87 23.02
CA SER A 256 26.20 5.75 24.23
C SER A 256 25.76 6.73 25.33
N VAL A 257 26.01 6.40 26.60
CA VAL A 257 25.43 7.09 27.77
C VAL A 257 25.83 8.58 27.90
N GLY A 258 26.86 9.04 27.13
CA GLY A 258 27.24 10.46 27.03
C GLY A 258 26.82 11.19 25.77
N GLU A 259 26.46 10.46 24.68
CA GLU A 259 26.20 10.99 23.36
C GLU A 259 24.70 11.26 23.09
N LYS A 260 23.81 10.62 23.86
CA LYS A 260 22.32 10.88 23.79
C LYS A 260 22.00 12.36 24.02
N ASP A 261 22.79 13.02 24.87
CA ASP A 261 22.63 14.46 25.09
C ASP A 261 23.11 15.26 23.86
N ALA A 262 24.10 14.78 23.07
CA ALA A 262 24.61 15.48 21.90
C ALA A 262 23.58 15.50 20.77
N ALA A 263 23.04 14.34 20.38
CA ALA A 263 21.98 14.27 19.34
C ALA A 263 20.76 15.11 19.74
N CYS A 264 20.31 15.02 20.98
CA CYS A 264 19.20 15.82 21.49
C CYS A 264 19.53 17.33 21.44
N ARG A 265 20.72 17.76 21.84
CA ARG A 265 21.15 19.16 21.77
C ARG A 265 21.21 19.68 20.32
N ILE A 266 21.76 18.88 19.41
CA ILE A 266 21.87 19.22 18.00
C ILE A 266 20.49 19.41 17.39
N MET A 267 19.56 18.52 17.68
CA MET A 267 18.18 18.58 17.20
C MET A 267 17.41 19.73 17.85
N ALA A 268 17.55 19.94 19.18
CA ALA A 268 16.92 21.03 19.92
C ALA A 268 17.37 22.43 19.45
N ALA A 269 18.62 22.55 18.97
CA ALA A 269 19.11 23.81 18.38
C ALA A 269 18.45 24.13 17.02
N ARG A 270 17.73 23.18 16.39
CA ARG A 270 17.13 23.30 15.06
C ARG A 270 15.61 23.16 15.05
N GLY A 271 15.03 22.83 16.19
CA GLY A 271 13.58 22.64 16.27
C GLY A 271 13.10 22.28 17.65
N GLU A 272 11.84 21.98 17.77
CA GLU A 272 11.17 21.59 19.00
C GLU A 272 11.31 20.06 19.19
N ILE A 273 11.81 19.63 20.34
CA ILE A 273 11.80 18.23 20.74
C ILE A 273 10.41 17.85 21.22
N LEU A 274 9.69 17.05 20.42
CA LEU A 274 8.35 16.60 20.74
C LEU A 274 8.32 15.50 21.78
N PHE A 275 9.30 14.57 21.70
CA PHE A 275 9.58 13.59 22.75
C PHE A 275 11.02 13.10 22.69
N HIS A 276 11.51 12.65 23.85
CA HIS A 276 12.80 12.02 24.01
C HIS A 276 12.63 10.72 24.79
N GLY A 277 12.45 9.64 24.05
CA GLY A 277 12.22 8.29 24.53
C GLY A 277 10.82 7.77 24.24
N ILE A 278 10.74 6.49 23.86
CA ILE A 278 9.49 5.73 23.72
C ILE A 278 9.53 4.57 24.72
N ALA A 279 8.41 4.33 25.40
CA ALA A 279 8.24 3.23 26.36
C ALA A 279 8.06 1.89 25.62
N MET A 280 9.03 1.55 24.76
CA MET A 280 9.08 0.30 23.99
C MET A 280 10.41 -0.44 24.15
N LYS A 281 10.41 -1.71 23.82
CA LYS A 281 11.60 -2.59 23.78
C LYS A 281 11.52 -3.48 22.52
N PRO A 282 12.56 -3.42 21.67
CA PRO A 282 13.66 -2.45 21.64
C PRO A 282 13.18 -1.07 21.16
N GLY A 283 14.02 -0.02 21.33
CA GLY A 283 13.73 1.29 20.75
C GLY A 283 13.54 2.46 21.73
N LYS A 284 13.80 2.23 23.04
CA LYS A 284 13.65 3.29 24.07
C LYS A 284 14.31 4.62 23.70
N PRO A 285 15.58 4.69 23.22
CA PRO A 285 16.28 5.95 22.99
C PRO A 285 15.91 6.57 21.62
N THR A 286 14.62 6.80 21.37
CA THR A 286 14.14 7.44 20.15
C THR A 286 13.81 8.89 20.44
N ILE A 287 14.23 9.81 19.56
CA ILE A 287 13.96 11.24 19.65
C ILE A 287 13.12 11.65 18.44
N LEU A 288 12.08 12.44 18.65
CA LEU A 288 11.37 13.12 17.59
C LEU A 288 11.47 14.63 17.79
N CYS A 289 11.99 15.31 16.76
CA CYS A 289 12.08 16.76 16.70
C CYS A 289 11.28 17.28 15.51
N LYS A 290 10.70 18.45 15.67
CA LYS A 290 10.00 19.21 14.62
C LYS A 290 10.84 20.44 14.25
N SER A 291 11.50 20.39 13.09
CA SER A 291 12.25 21.52 12.52
C SER A 291 11.38 22.23 11.47
N GLY A 292 10.80 23.36 11.86
CA GLY A 292 9.76 24.01 11.06
C GLY A 292 8.56 23.09 10.85
N LYS A 293 8.36 22.60 9.62
CA LYS A 293 7.32 21.61 9.28
C LYS A 293 7.87 20.19 9.10
N LYS A 294 9.19 20.02 9.20
CA LYS A 294 9.89 18.79 8.87
C LYS A 294 10.18 17.95 10.11
N PRO A 295 9.88 16.63 10.10
CA PRO A 295 10.28 15.73 11.16
C PRO A 295 11.76 15.37 11.06
N VAL A 296 12.42 15.30 12.22
CA VAL A 296 13.75 14.71 12.42
C VAL A 296 13.64 13.63 13.45
N ILE A 297 14.08 12.41 13.12
CA ILE A 297 14.02 11.27 14.03
C ILE A 297 15.44 10.85 14.39
N GLY A 298 15.75 10.85 15.66
CA GLY A 298 16.91 10.18 16.23
C GLY A 298 16.59 8.72 16.55
N LEU A 299 17.17 7.80 15.79
CA LEU A 299 16.95 6.36 15.91
C LEU A 299 18.02 5.69 16.79
N PRO A 300 17.69 4.56 17.44
CA PRO A 300 18.68 3.74 18.11
C PRO A 300 19.79 3.25 17.18
N GLY A 301 21.02 3.13 17.65
CA GLY A 301 22.13 2.58 16.86
C GLY A 301 22.00 1.09 16.51
N HIS A 302 21.32 0.28 17.35
CA HIS A 302 21.10 -1.14 17.08
C HIS A 302 20.12 -1.35 15.89
N PRO A 303 20.50 -2.10 14.86
CA PRO A 303 19.69 -2.23 13.62
C PRO A 303 18.27 -2.72 13.86
N GLY A 304 18.09 -3.77 14.69
CA GLY A 304 16.75 -4.28 15.00
C GLY A 304 15.86 -3.28 15.72
N ALA A 305 16.44 -2.42 16.56
CA ALA A 305 15.70 -1.36 17.22
C ALA A 305 15.37 -0.22 16.25
N ALA A 306 16.31 0.20 15.41
CA ALA A 306 16.11 1.21 14.39
C ALA A 306 15.01 0.79 13.40
N PHE A 307 15.03 -0.47 12.94
CA PHE A 307 14.00 -1.04 12.05
C PHE A 307 12.61 -1.02 12.69
N LEU A 308 12.46 -1.60 13.89
CA LEU A 308 11.14 -1.68 14.54
C LEU A 308 10.56 -0.30 14.89
N VAL A 309 11.40 0.63 15.35
CA VAL A 309 10.98 2.02 15.57
C VAL A 309 10.53 2.67 14.27
N SER A 310 11.29 2.47 13.19
CA SER A 310 10.94 3.01 11.88
C SER A 310 9.64 2.41 11.35
N ARG A 311 9.43 1.10 11.48
CA ARG A 311 8.16 0.44 11.12
C ARG A 311 6.97 0.96 11.92
N LEU A 312 7.19 1.38 13.16
CA LEU A 312 6.14 1.97 13.99
C LEU A 312 5.83 3.42 13.61
N LEU A 313 6.86 4.27 13.42
CA LEU A 313 6.66 5.72 13.30
C LEU A 313 6.51 6.20 11.85
N LEU A 314 7.25 5.62 10.89
CA LEU A 314 7.27 6.09 9.50
C LEU A 314 5.90 6.05 8.82
N PRO A 315 5.07 5.00 8.96
CA PRO A 315 3.76 4.99 8.33
C PRO A 315 2.91 6.20 8.73
N GLN A 316 2.90 6.56 10.03
CA GLN A 316 2.15 7.69 10.53
C GLN A 316 2.76 9.04 10.11
N LEU A 317 4.08 9.15 10.09
CA LEU A 317 4.77 10.35 9.60
C LEU A 317 4.49 10.57 8.12
N LEU A 318 4.62 9.53 7.29
CA LEU A 318 4.32 9.61 5.86
C LEU A 318 2.85 9.89 5.58
N CYS A 319 1.94 9.42 6.44
CA CYS A 319 0.54 9.85 6.40
C CYS A 319 0.43 11.36 6.63
N SER A 320 1.05 11.86 7.69
CA SER A 320 0.94 13.26 8.09
C SER A 320 1.60 14.20 7.09
N ILE A 321 2.84 13.91 6.63
CA ILE A 321 3.60 14.83 5.76
C ILE A 321 3.44 14.57 4.26
N GLY A 322 3.09 13.35 3.85
CA GLY A 322 2.97 12.93 2.45
C GLY A 322 1.53 12.66 2.00
N GLY A 323 0.54 12.87 2.88
CA GLY A 323 -0.88 12.75 2.56
C GLY A 323 -1.37 11.33 2.27
N ARG A 324 -0.54 10.29 2.47
CA ARG A 324 -0.92 8.88 2.20
C ARG A 324 -1.79 8.28 3.31
N GLU A 325 -2.63 7.32 2.97
CA GLU A 325 -3.33 6.50 3.96
C GLU A 325 -2.34 5.61 4.73
N VAL A 326 -2.53 5.50 6.06
CA VAL A 326 -1.83 4.48 6.84
C VAL A 326 -2.44 3.11 6.54
N ARG A 327 -1.61 2.18 6.12
CA ARG A 327 -1.98 0.76 5.97
C ARG A 327 -1.01 -0.08 6.78
N GLN A 328 -1.54 -0.94 7.59
CA GLN A 328 -0.78 -1.93 8.31
C GLN A 328 -1.55 -3.24 8.26
N TYR A 329 -0.96 -4.23 7.64
CA TYR A 329 -1.55 -5.56 7.54
C TYR A 329 -1.12 -6.40 8.71
N SER A 330 -2.03 -7.23 9.18
CA SER A 330 -1.77 -8.14 10.30
C SER A 330 -2.51 -9.45 10.11
N VAL A 331 -1.99 -10.50 10.72
CA VAL A 331 -2.61 -11.82 10.78
C VAL A 331 -2.71 -12.28 12.22
N GLN A 332 -3.70 -13.10 12.52
CA GLN A 332 -3.78 -13.79 13.81
C GLN A 332 -2.95 -15.08 13.70
N ALA A 333 -2.05 -15.27 14.65
CA ALA A 333 -1.17 -16.43 14.68
C ALA A 333 -1.07 -17.01 16.10
N ARG A 334 -0.92 -18.33 16.23
CA ARG A 334 -0.66 -18.97 17.53
C ARG A 334 0.83 -18.92 17.85
N LEU A 335 1.17 -18.46 19.04
CA LEU A 335 2.56 -18.38 19.49
C LEU A 335 3.14 -19.78 19.72
N ALA A 336 4.24 -20.11 19.04
CA ALA A 336 4.90 -21.41 19.17
C ALA A 336 5.51 -21.65 20.55
N GLU A 337 6.05 -20.57 21.15
CA GLU A 337 6.83 -20.60 22.38
C GLU A 337 6.47 -19.38 23.25
N PRO A 338 6.59 -19.50 24.59
CA PRO A 338 6.30 -18.36 25.46
C PRO A 338 7.35 -17.24 25.27
N VAL A 339 6.90 -15.99 25.36
CA VAL A 339 7.74 -14.81 25.31
C VAL A 339 7.54 -14.01 26.58
N SER A 340 8.60 -13.87 27.39
CA SER A 340 8.59 -13.05 28.60
C SER A 340 8.78 -11.58 28.27
N ALA A 341 8.08 -10.72 28.97
CA ALA A 341 8.21 -9.26 28.86
C ALA A 341 8.40 -8.64 30.24
N ASN A 342 8.97 -7.45 30.27
CA ASN A 342 9.16 -6.69 31.51
C ASN A 342 8.11 -5.58 31.59
N HIS A 343 7.52 -5.38 32.76
CA HIS A 343 6.59 -4.27 33.02
C HIS A 343 7.17 -2.89 32.64
N GLY A 344 6.28 -1.99 32.29
CA GLY A 344 6.58 -0.58 32.07
C GLY A 344 6.99 -0.20 30.64
N ARG A 345 7.15 -1.19 29.72
CA ARG A 345 7.42 -0.94 28.30
C ARG A 345 6.72 -1.95 27.42
N ALA A 346 6.13 -1.49 26.34
CA ALA A 346 5.60 -2.38 25.29
C ALA A 346 6.76 -3.15 24.63
N GLN A 347 6.67 -4.47 24.55
CA GLN A 347 7.72 -5.29 23.93
C GLN A 347 7.31 -5.71 22.52
N TYR A 348 8.11 -5.35 21.55
CA TYR A 348 7.96 -5.73 20.15
C TYR A 348 8.89 -6.89 19.84
N THR A 349 8.31 -8.01 19.46
CA THR A 349 9.04 -9.26 19.21
C THR A 349 8.87 -9.67 17.76
N ALA A 350 9.97 -9.74 17.03
CA ALA A 350 9.99 -10.24 15.66
C ALA A 350 9.64 -11.73 15.63
N VAL A 351 8.88 -12.16 14.63
CA VAL A 351 8.43 -13.54 14.49
C VAL A 351 8.55 -14.01 13.04
N LYS A 352 8.84 -15.30 12.88
CA LYS A 352 8.64 -16.04 11.65
C LYS A 352 7.27 -16.68 11.66
N LEU A 353 6.54 -16.58 10.55
CA LEU A 353 5.26 -17.21 10.37
C LEU A 353 5.43 -18.58 9.69
N MET A 354 4.71 -19.57 10.19
CA MET A 354 4.67 -20.91 9.62
C MET A 354 3.20 -21.34 9.49
N ASP A 355 2.84 -21.88 8.34
CA ASP A 355 1.54 -22.50 8.15
C ASP A 355 1.68 -24.00 8.43
N ASN A 356 0.91 -24.53 9.37
CA ASN A 356 0.88 -25.96 9.68
C ASN A 356 -0.34 -26.68 9.09
N GLY A 357 -1.08 -26.02 8.19
CA GLY A 357 -2.29 -26.54 7.53
C GLY A 357 -3.58 -26.33 8.33
N GLU A 358 -3.52 -26.11 9.63
CA GLU A 358 -4.67 -25.82 10.47
C GLU A 358 -4.68 -24.37 10.98
N ASN A 359 -3.50 -23.82 11.29
CA ASN A 359 -3.34 -22.48 11.85
C ASN A 359 -2.01 -21.87 11.40
N VAL A 360 -1.98 -20.55 11.38
CA VAL A 360 -0.72 -19.80 11.28
C VAL A 360 -0.04 -19.79 12.64
N VAL A 361 1.22 -20.20 12.69
CA VAL A 361 2.04 -20.26 13.90
C VAL A 361 3.12 -19.18 13.86
N ALA A 362 3.22 -18.39 14.92
CA ALA A 362 4.26 -17.36 15.09
C ALA A 362 5.41 -17.93 15.93
N VAL A 363 6.59 -18.07 15.32
CA VAL A 363 7.81 -18.52 15.99
C VAL A 363 8.64 -17.28 16.36
N PRO A 364 8.82 -16.98 17.66
CA PRO A 364 9.60 -15.82 18.08
C PRO A 364 11.06 -15.90 17.64
N ALA A 365 11.58 -14.81 17.06
CA ALA A 365 12.99 -14.68 16.78
C ALA A 365 13.76 -14.53 18.09
N ARG A 366 14.70 -15.45 18.36
CA ARG A 366 15.52 -15.46 19.58
C ARG A 366 16.78 -14.63 19.37
N GLY A 367 17.10 -13.76 20.33
CA GLY A 367 18.36 -13.02 20.36
C GLY A 367 18.19 -11.54 20.71
N GLN A 368 19.33 -10.84 20.73
CA GLN A 368 19.39 -9.41 21.04
C GLN A 368 19.10 -8.57 19.80
N SER A 369 18.63 -7.35 19.99
CA SER A 369 18.29 -6.39 18.91
C SER A 369 19.47 -5.96 18.02
N GLY A 370 20.68 -6.34 18.37
CA GLY A 370 21.87 -6.16 17.54
C GLY A 370 22.09 -7.25 16.47
N LEU A 371 21.32 -8.34 16.53
CA LEU A 371 21.46 -9.46 15.59
C LEU A 371 20.57 -9.23 14.35
N ILE A 372 21.15 -8.72 13.29
CA ILE A 372 20.43 -8.36 12.06
C ILE A 372 19.76 -9.56 11.36
N THR A 373 20.35 -10.75 11.50
CA THR A 373 19.80 -11.98 10.89
C THR A 373 18.44 -12.36 11.47
N ASN A 374 18.12 -11.97 12.70
CA ASN A 374 16.81 -12.17 13.28
C ASN A 374 15.72 -11.42 12.53
N LEU A 375 16.02 -10.22 12.01
CA LEU A 375 15.11 -9.48 11.14
C LEU A 375 14.99 -10.14 9.77
N ALA A 376 16.11 -10.54 9.19
CA ALA A 376 16.13 -11.15 7.86
C ALA A 376 15.32 -12.46 7.76
N TYR A 377 15.15 -13.18 8.88
CA TYR A 377 14.37 -14.43 8.95
C TYR A 377 12.95 -14.24 9.49
N SER A 378 12.54 -13.01 9.78
CA SER A 378 11.22 -12.71 10.35
C SER A 378 10.28 -12.15 9.31
N ASP A 379 9.01 -12.53 9.40
CA ASP A 379 7.94 -12.08 8.49
C ASP A 379 7.13 -10.91 9.07
N GLY A 380 7.27 -10.67 10.37
CA GLY A 380 6.54 -9.62 11.07
C GLY A 380 6.93 -9.51 12.54
N PHE A 381 6.16 -8.77 13.29
CA PHE A 381 6.31 -8.63 14.74
C PHE A 381 4.95 -8.61 15.45
N PHE A 382 4.93 -8.99 16.72
CA PHE A 382 3.79 -8.75 17.60
C PHE A 382 4.21 -7.90 18.80
N CYS A 383 3.21 -7.27 19.43
CA CYS A 383 3.42 -6.40 20.58
C CYS A 383 2.84 -7.04 21.85
N ILE A 384 3.66 -7.14 22.90
CA ILE A 384 3.22 -7.45 24.25
C ILE A 384 3.01 -6.12 24.98
N PRO A 385 1.79 -5.86 25.51
CA PRO A 385 1.49 -4.62 26.22
C PRO A 385 2.38 -4.41 27.43
N ARG A 386 2.62 -3.15 27.81
CA ARG A 386 3.51 -2.76 28.90
C ARG A 386 3.12 -3.28 30.28
N ASP A 387 1.84 -3.61 30.45
CA ASP A 387 1.24 -4.02 31.73
C ASP A 387 1.10 -5.55 31.84
N THR A 388 1.73 -6.31 30.92
CA THR A 388 1.77 -7.78 30.91
C THR A 388 3.19 -8.31 31.09
N GLU A 389 3.33 -9.49 31.69
CA GLU A 389 4.63 -10.14 31.94
C GLU A 389 5.10 -11.02 30.77
N GLY A 390 4.30 -11.13 29.72
CA GLY A 390 4.61 -11.92 28.54
C GLY A 390 3.37 -12.43 27.82
N ALA A 391 3.61 -13.34 26.88
CA ALA A 391 2.59 -14.10 26.17
C ALA A 391 2.91 -15.60 26.27
N ALA A 392 1.90 -16.44 26.49
CA ALA A 392 2.07 -17.88 26.67
C ALA A 392 2.19 -18.62 25.33
N ALA A 393 2.82 -19.79 25.32
CA ALA A 393 2.76 -20.68 24.16
C ALA A 393 1.30 -21.08 23.86
N GLY A 394 0.94 -21.11 22.58
CA GLY A 394 -0.43 -21.39 22.13
C GLY A 394 -1.39 -20.18 22.18
N GLU A 395 -0.98 -19.07 22.82
CA GLU A 395 -1.76 -17.82 22.82
C GLU A 395 -1.88 -17.25 21.41
N THR A 396 -3.07 -16.73 21.07
CA THR A 396 -3.28 -16.06 19.79
C THR A 396 -2.82 -14.61 19.88
N VAL A 397 -1.85 -14.26 19.03
CA VAL A 397 -1.27 -12.91 18.95
C VAL A 397 -1.56 -12.29 17.58
N GLN A 398 -1.66 -10.97 17.55
CA GLN A 398 -1.76 -10.21 16.32
C GLN A 398 -0.36 -9.90 15.80
N VAL A 399 0.02 -10.49 14.67
CA VAL A 399 1.30 -10.27 14.01
C VAL A 399 1.14 -9.22 12.91
N TYR A 400 1.87 -8.14 13.02
CA TYR A 400 1.97 -7.09 12.02
C TYR A 400 3.05 -7.47 11.02
N LEU A 401 2.67 -7.53 9.74
CA LEU A 401 3.56 -7.99 8.67
C LEU A 401 4.56 -6.92 8.25
N TYR A 402 5.77 -7.33 7.85
CA TYR A 402 6.76 -6.44 7.25
C TYR A 402 6.43 -6.16 5.79
N ASP A 403 6.01 -7.18 5.04
CA ASP A 403 5.63 -7.08 3.63
C ASP A 403 4.11 -6.95 3.49
N ASN A 404 3.67 -6.22 2.47
CA ASN A 404 2.26 -5.92 2.19
C ASN A 404 1.71 -6.81 1.08
#